data_84f1320eb8af6fbd9b012d2416b791d2
#
_entry.id   84f1320eb8af6fbd9b012d2416b791d2
#
_cell.length_a   1.000
_cell.length_b   1.000
_cell.length_c   1.000
_cell.angle_alpha   90.00
_cell.angle_beta   90.00
_cell.angle_gamma   90.00
#
_symmetry.space_group_name_H-M   'P 1'
#
loop_
_entity.id
_entity.type
_entity.pdbx_description
1 polymer ?
#
loop_
_entity_poly.entity_id
_entity_poly.type
_entity_poly.pdbx_seq_one_letter_code
_entity_poly.pdbx_strand_id
1 'polypeptide(L)'
;MRKTLKLEIRKPQYVVCTDITYAQVDSWYDHCRRDLKLDLIYPEDREDKVYPCIVWICGGAWLRMDKSAHLAYLSRLAQNGFVVASVEYRTSNEGTYPMQLQDVKAAIRYLRAHAKRYRIDTNRFGVMGESAGGYLTCMAALDQDSSLDVGEYLEYSSAVQAACPWYPPTDASAFPYDDVEKAAMSPESQLMGFNVMTHQKEAWDRSPVSKVTAAAPPFLIIHGTEDHTVPYSQSEKLYNVLEKEECDVTLLSLDGADHADLMFFQDEVWAEIVHFFREKLFREV
;
A
#
# COMPACT_ATOMS: atom_id res chain seq x y z
N MET A 1 -39.96 -30.01 5.01
CA MET A 1 -38.78 -30.87 4.72
C MET A 1 -37.71 -30.60 5.78
N ARG A 2 -37.12 -31.61 6.41
CA ARG A 2 -35.96 -31.47 7.30
C ARG A 2 -34.75 -31.98 6.55
N LYS A 3 -33.62 -31.23 6.63
CA LYS A 3 -32.34 -31.58 5.99
C LYS A 3 -31.22 -31.45 7.04
N THR A 4 -30.42 -32.51 7.18
CA THR A 4 -29.25 -32.51 8.08
C THR A 4 -28.00 -32.66 7.25
N LEU A 5 -26.98 -31.82 7.52
CA LEU A 5 -25.67 -31.90 6.90
C LEU A 5 -24.64 -32.31 7.96
N LYS A 6 -23.79 -33.26 7.62
CA LYS A 6 -22.60 -33.58 8.39
C LYS A 6 -21.42 -32.86 7.68
N LEU A 7 -20.81 -31.91 8.36
CA LEU A 7 -19.77 -31.08 7.78
C LEU A 7 -18.44 -31.27 8.52
N GLU A 8 -17.36 -31.21 7.76
CA GLU A 8 -15.99 -31.04 8.25
C GLU A 8 -15.61 -29.57 8.18
N ILE A 9 -14.95 -29.07 9.22
CA ILE A 9 -14.44 -27.69 9.22
C ILE A 9 -13.18 -27.65 8.37
N ARG A 10 -13.23 -26.96 7.22
CA ARG A 10 -12.11 -26.85 6.26
C ARG A 10 -11.57 -25.44 6.12
N LYS A 11 -12.32 -24.43 6.54
CA LYS A 11 -11.95 -23.02 6.44
C LYS A 11 -12.22 -22.33 7.77
N PRO A 12 -11.40 -21.32 8.14
CA PRO A 12 -11.69 -20.48 9.28
C PRO A 12 -12.92 -19.59 9.03
N GLN A 13 -13.41 -18.97 10.07
CA GLN A 13 -14.30 -17.82 9.96
C GLN A 13 -13.45 -16.60 9.59
N TYR A 14 -13.99 -15.70 8.75
CA TYR A 14 -13.33 -14.43 8.46
C TYR A 14 -14.05 -13.32 9.22
N VAL A 15 -13.29 -12.53 9.96
CA VAL A 15 -13.81 -11.44 10.79
C VAL A 15 -13.30 -10.11 10.23
N VAL A 16 -14.18 -9.12 10.17
CA VAL A 16 -13.84 -7.74 9.84
C VAL A 16 -13.98 -6.91 11.11
N CYS A 17 -12.90 -6.26 11.53
CA CYS A 17 -12.90 -5.26 12.58
C CYS A 17 -12.62 -3.89 11.96
N THR A 18 -13.54 -2.96 12.12
CA THR A 18 -13.41 -1.61 11.56
C THR A 18 -13.00 -0.60 12.62
N ASP A 19 -12.45 0.51 12.15
CA ASP A 19 -12.14 1.69 12.97
C ASP A 19 -11.19 1.42 14.15
N ILE A 20 -10.22 0.54 13.95
CA ILE A 20 -9.16 0.31 14.94
C ILE A 20 -8.21 1.52 14.91
N THR A 21 -8.11 2.26 16.00
CA THR A 21 -7.13 3.35 16.15
C THR A 21 -5.73 2.78 16.24
N TYR A 22 -4.85 3.16 15.30
CA TYR A 22 -3.44 2.73 15.30
C TYR A 22 -2.47 3.84 15.70
N ALA A 23 -2.87 5.10 15.56
CA ALA A 23 -2.11 6.27 16.00
C ALA A 23 -3.04 7.42 16.31
N GLN A 24 -2.53 8.40 17.08
CA GLN A 24 -3.16 9.69 17.29
C GLN A 24 -2.23 10.78 16.77
N VAL A 25 -2.77 11.68 15.95
CA VAL A 25 -2.05 12.79 15.34
C VAL A 25 -2.70 14.12 15.69
N ASP A 26 -1.95 15.20 15.56
CA ASP A 26 -2.48 16.53 15.76
C ASP A 26 -3.55 16.83 14.72
N SER A 27 -4.64 17.42 15.15
CA SER A 27 -5.75 17.82 14.30
C SER A 27 -5.58 19.25 13.80
N TRP A 28 -6.58 19.79 13.11
CA TRP A 28 -6.61 21.15 12.60
C TRP A 28 -6.32 22.23 13.66
N TYR A 29 -6.79 22.03 14.89
CA TYR A 29 -6.50 22.91 16.02
C TYR A 29 -5.40 22.31 16.89
N ASP A 30 -4.41 23.12 17.28
CA ASP A 30 -3.23 22.74 18.09
C ASP A 30 -3.54 22.02 19.41
N HIS A 31 -4.77 22.13 19.89
CA HIS A 31 -5.21 21.52 21.15
C HIS A 31 -6.02 20.22 20.97
N CYS A 32 -6.25 19.82 19.70
CA CYS A 32 -7.05 18.66 19.39
C CYS A 32 -6.19 17.58 18.72
N ARG A 33 -6.49 16.33 19.04
CA ARG A 33 -5.92 15.17 18.34
C ARG A 33 -7.03 14.42 17.62
N ARG A 34 -6.70 13.80 16.50
CA ARG A 34 -7.57 12.86 15.82
C ARG A 34 -6.93 11.48 15.73
N ASP A 35 -7.77 10.47 15.67
CA ASP A 35 -7.35 9.12 15.46
C ASP A 35 -7.04 8.88 13.98
N LEU A 36 -5.95 8.16 13.72
CA LEU A 36 -5.72 7.45 12.46
C LEU A 36 -6.17 6.01 12.66
N LYS A 37 -6.99 5.52 11.73
CA LYS A 37 -7.68 4.24 11.87
C LYS A 37 -7.29 3.25 10.80
N LEU A 38 -7.52 1.97 11.07
CA LEU A 38 -7.43 0.89 10.10
C LEU A 38 -8.64 -0.04 10.23
N ASP A 39 -8.95 -0.71 9.13
CA ASP A 39 -9.87 -1.84 9.10
C ASP A 39 -9.07 -3.12 8.90
N LEU A 40 -9.43 -4.16 9.64
CA LEU A 40 -8.71 -5.42 9.65
C LEU A 40 -9.62 -6.56 9.23
N ILE A 41 -9.16 -7.41 8.30
CA ILE A 41 -9.79 -8.67 7.95
C ILE A 41 -8.82 -9.78 8.35
N TYR A 42 -9.25 -10.71 9.20
CA TYR A 42 -8.39 -11.79 9.60
C TYR A 42 -9.15 -13.14 9.69
N PRO A 43 -8.44 -14.25 9.44
CA PRO A 43 -9.01 -15.58 9.63
C PRO A 43 -9.04 -15.91 11.12
N GLU A 44 -10.21 -16.30 11.63
CA GLU A 44 -10.40 -16.79 12.98
C GLU A 44 -10.66 -18.29 12.94
N ASP A 45 -9.68 -19.07 13.31
CA ASP A 45 -9.75 -20.52 13.43
C ASP A 45 -9.60 -20.99 14.88
N ARG A 46 -9.69 -22.30 15.08
CA ARG A 46 -9.55 -22.93 16.40
C ARG A 46 -8.09 -23.21 16.77
N GLU A 47 -7.16 -23.01 15.85
CA GLU A 47 -5.75 -23.27 16.02
C GLU A 47 -5.00 -21.94 16.28
N ASP A 48 -3.93 -21.99 17.04
CA ASP A 48 -3.05 -20.82 17.28
C ASP A 48 -2.13 -20.59 16.07
N LYS A 49 -2.73 -20.45 14.89
CA LYS A 49 -2.00 -20.12 13.67
C LYS A 49 -1.74 -18.62 13.58
N VAL A 50 -0.57 -18.27 13.02
CA VAL A 50 -0.24 -16.92 12.60
C VAL A 50 -0.18 -16.86 11.07
N TYR A 51 -0.47 -15.68 10.53
CA TYR A 51 -0.64 -15.46 9.10
C TYR A 51 0.23 -14.28 8.64
N PRO A 52 0.76 -14.30 7.42
CA PRO A 52 1.34 -13.10 6.83
C PRO A 52 0.32 -11.97 6.80
N CYS A 53 0.80 -10.72 6.94
CA CYS A 53 -0.04 -9.53 6.91
C CYS A 53 0.17 -8.77 5.61
N ILE A 54 -0.92 -8.35 4.96
CA ILE A 54 -0.90 -7.44 3.82
C ILE A 54 -1.53 -6.12 4.24
N VAL A 55 -0.78 -5.04 4.10
CA VAL A 55 -1.26 -3.67 4.36
C VAL A 55 -1.72 -3.07 3.05
N TRP A 56 -3.00 -2.73 2.96
CA TRP A 56 -3.62 -2.03 1.82
C TRP A 56 -3.65 -0.53 2.06
N ILE A 57 -3.27 0.22 1.03
CA ILE A 57 -3.24 1.68 1.02
C ILE A 57 -4.12 2.18 -0.13
N CYS A 58 -5.24 2.81 0.22
CA CYS A 58 -6.21 3.31 -0.75
C CYS A 58 -5.66 4.51 -1.52
N GLY A 59 -6.05 4.66 -2.78
CA GLY A 59 -5.80 5.82 -3.61
C GLY A 59 -6.65 7.04 -3.25
N GLY A 60 -6.69 8.02 -4.16
CA GLY A 60 -7.47 9.25 -4.03
C GLY A 60 -6.63 10.53 -4.12
N ALA A 61 -5.54 10.48 -4.90
CA ALA A 61 -4.67 11.62 -5.19
C ALA A 61 -4.08 12.29 -3.93
N TRP A 62 -3.95 11.55 -2.83
CA TRP A 62 -3.57 12.03 -1.48
C TRP A 62 -4.49 13.13 -0.91
N LEU A 63 -5.55 13.52 -1.63
CA LEU A 63 -6.49 14.58 -1.22
C LEU A 63 -7.69 14.02 -0.48
N ARG A 64 -8.01 12.76 -0.72
CA ARG A 64 -9.09 11.99 -0.08
C ARG A 64 -8.71 10.52 -0.07
N MET A 65 -9.29 9.77 0.84
CA MET A 65 -9.14 8.32 0.87
C MET A 65 -10.30 7.72 1.67
N ASP A 66 -10.62 6.47 1.38
CA ASP A 66 -11.56 5.68 2.18
C ASP A 66 -10.97 4.28 2.38
N LYS A 67 -10.48 4.02 3.58
CA LYS A 67 -9.90 2.71 3.93
C LYS A 67 -10.88 1.55 3.76
N SER A 68 -12.19 1.82 3.79
CA SER A 68 -13.23 0.78 3.74
C SER A 68 -13.70 0.45 2.32
N ALA A 69 -13.34 1.27 1.31
CA ALA A 69 -13.89 1.19 -0.05
C ALA A 69 -13.69 -0.19 -0.71
N HIS A 70 -12.55 -0.85 -0.49
CA HIS A 70 -12.19 -2.10 -1.18
C HIS A 70 -12.23 -3.35 -0.29
N LEU A 71 -12.81 -3.29 0.92
CA LEU A 71 -12.84 -4.44 1.84
C LEU A 71 -13.45 -5.70 1.22
N ALA A 72 -14.43 -5.56 0.33
CA ALA A 72 -15.06 -6.69 -0.36
C ALA A 72 -14.05 -7.46 -1.23
N TYR A 73 -13.16 -6.77 -1.94
CA TYR A 73 -12.09 -7.39 -2.74
C TYR A 73 -10.95 -7.88 -1.86
N LEU A 74 -10.55 -7.10 -0.86
CA LEU A 74 -9.49 -7.44 0.07
C LEU A 74 -9.79 -8.74 0.85
N SER A 75 -11.07 -9.07 1.05
CA SER A 75 -11.47 -10.35 1.64
C SER A 75 -10.96 -11.57 0.87
N ARG A 76 -10.65 -11.45 -0.43
CA ARG A 76 -10.04 -12.51 -1.24
C ARG A 76 -8.66 -12.91 -0.69
N LEU A 77 -7.85 -11.92 -0.28
CA LEU A 77 -6.55 -12.20 0.35
C LEU A 77 -6.73 -12.93 1.69
N ALA A 78 -7.67 -12.48 2.52
CA ALA A 78 -7.96 -13.17 3.78
C ALA A 78 -8.40 -14.63 3.55
N GLN A 79 -9.22 -14.88 2.52
CA GLN A 79 -9.64 -16.24 2.13
C GLN A 79 -8.48 -17.13 1.63
N ASN A 80 -7.37 -16.51 1.28
CA ASN A 80 -6.13 -17.18 0.85
C ASN A 80 -5.05 -17.23 1.95
N GLY A 81 -5.43 -16.94 3.21
CA GLY A 81 -4.58 -17.17 4.37
C GLY A 81 -3.73 -15.95 4.78
N PHE A 82 -4.19 -14.74 4.50
CA PHE A 82 -3.54 -13.50 4.96
C PHE A 82 -4.40 -12.79 6.00
N VAL A 83 -3.75 -12.07 6.90
CA VAL A 83 -4.38 -10.95 7.61
C VAL A 83 -4.26 -9.73 6.70
N VAL A 84 -5.33 -8.96 6.53
CA VAL A 84 -5.35 -7.79 5.67
C VAL A 84 -5.73 -6.56 6.47
N ALA A 85 -4.89 -5.53 6.45
CA ALA A 85 -5.14 -4.27 7.12
C ALA A 85 -5.28 -3.16 6.09
N SER A 86 -6.44 -2.55 5.98
CA SER A 86 -6.66 -1.35 5.16
C SER A 86 -6.48 -0.11 6.04
N VAL A 87 -5.50 0.73 5.70
CA VAL A 87 -5.03 1.79 6.58
C VAL A 87 -5.44 3.19 6.09
N GLU A 88 -5.83 4.03 7.03
CA GLU A 88 -5.98 5.47 6.85
C GLU A 88 -4.61 6.13 6.90
N TYR A 89 -4.44 7.24 6.21
CA TYR A 89 -3.29 8.14 6.32
C TYR A 89 -3.76 9.59 6.21
N ARG A 90 -2.97 10.55 6.72
CA ARG A 90 -3.27 11.98 6.58
C ARG A 90 -3.20 12.39 5.10
N THR A 91 -4.16 13.20 4.69
CA THR A 91 -4.20 13.73 3.32
C THR A 91 -3.33 14.97 3.16
N SER A 92 -3.09 15.40 1.93
CA SER A 92 -2.36 16.64 1.63
C SER A 92 -3.08 17.90 2.15
N ASN A 93 -4.37 17.79 2.49
CA ASN A 93 -5.10 18.87 3.17
C ASN A 93 -4.67 19.04 4.64
N GLU A 94 -4.04 18.03 5.23
CA GLU A 94 -3.59 18.01 6.63
C GLU A 94 -2.09 18.23 6.74
N GLY A 95 -1.35 17.93 5.69
CA GLY A 95 0.09 18.14 5.64
C GLY A 95 0.74 17.53 4.42
N THR A 96 1.99 17.92 4.19
CA THR A 96 2.77 17.50 3.02
C THR A 96 3.62 16.27 3.32
N TYR A 97 4.22 15.69 2.27
CA TYR A 97 5.24 14.65 2.42
C TYR A 97 6.35 15.10 3.41
N PRO A 98 6.80 14.24 4.34
CA PRO A 98 6.63 12.77 4.34
C PRO A 98 5.49 12.27 5.24
N MET A 99 4.55 13.10 5.65
CA MET A 99 3.56 12.80 6.67
C MET A 99 2.72 11.56 6.36
N GLN A 100 2.32 11.39 5.10
CA GLN A 100 1.55 10.25 4.60
C GLN A 100 2.33 8.92 4.73
N LEU A 101 3.62 8.95 4.39
CA LEU A 101 4.50 7.79 4.51
C LEU A 101 4.74 7.43 5.99
N GLN A 102 4.93 8.43 6.85
CA GLN A 102 5.09 8.25 8.29
C GLN A 102 3.89 7.53 8.90
N ASP A 103 2.66 7.88 8.46
CA ASP A 103 1.42 7.24 8.92
C ASP A 103 1.35 5.76 8.50
N VAL A 104 1.68 5.46 7.25
CA VAL A 104 1.74 4.07 6.76
C VAL A 104 2.78 3.25 7.54
N LYS A 105 3.98 3.80 7.76
CA LYS A 105 5.04 3.14 8.55
C LYS A 105 4.60 2.93 10.01
N ALA A 106 3.88 3.89 10.60
CA ALA A 106 3.31 3.76 11.94
C ALA A 106 2.24 2.65 12.00
N ALA A 107 1.37 2.53 11.00
CA ALA A 107 0.39 1.45 10.92
C ALA A 107 1.06 0.07 10.86
N ILE A 108 2.14 -0.09 10.08
CA ILE A 108 2.91 -1.33 10.00
C ILE A 108 3.52 -1.68 11.37
N ARG A 109 4.10 -0.71 12.08
CA ARG A 109 4.65 -0.92 13.42
C ARG A 109 3.57 -1.29 14.44
N TYR A 110 2.42 -0.60 14.41
CA TYR A 110 1.27 -0.93 15.25
C TYR A 110 0.83 -2.39 15.06
N LEU A 111 0.70 -2.84 13.81
CA LEU A 111 0.31 -4.21 13.50
C LEU A 111 1.33 -5.23 14.04
N ARG A 112 2.64 -4.94 13.95
CA ARG A 112 3.69 -5.78 14.54
C ARG A 112 3.63 -5.81 16.05
N ALA A 113 3.44 -4.67 16.70
CA ALA A 113 3.31 -4.58 18.16
C ALA A 113 2.09 -5.38 18.68
N HIS A 114 1.02 -5.45 17.89
CA HIS A 114 -0.21 -6.15 18.23
C HIS A 114 -0.37 -7.50 17.51
N ALA A 115 0.72 -8.05 16.96
CA ALA A 115 0.72 -9.25 16.13
C ALA A 115 0.03 -10.45 16.81
N LYS A 116 0.27 -10.67 18.10
CA LYS A 116 -0.37 -11.74 18.86
C LYS A 116 -1.90 -11.60 18.88
N ARG A 117 -2.40 -10.37 19.04
CA ARG A 117 -3.85 -10.08 19.08
C ARG A 117 -4.53 -10.39 17.74
N TYR A 118 -3.85 -10.08 16.64
CA TYR A 118 -4.38 -10.18 15.29
C TYR A 118 -3.88 -11.41 14.53
N ARG A 119 -3.15 -12.32 15.21
CA ARG A 119 -2.58 -13.53 14.63
C ARG A 119 -1.63 -13.28 13.45
N ILE A 120 -0.85 -12.21 13.53
CA ILE A 120 0.09 -11.81 12.50
C ILE A 120 1.45 -12.44 12.73
N ASP A 121 2.08 -12.95 11.66
CA ASP A 121 3.50 -13.29 11.63
C ASP A 121 4.31 -11.99 11.44
N THR A 122 5.09 -11.62 12.46
CA THR A 122 5.85 -10.36 12.47
C THR A 122 6.95 -10.27 11.42
N ASN A 123 7.33 -11.38 10.80
CA ASN A 123 8.38 -11.45 9.79
C ASN A 123 7.85 -11.46 8.35
N ARG A 124 6.51 -11.46 8.15
CA ARG A 124 5.88 -11.67 6.85
C ARG A 124 4.85 -10.58 6.57
N PHE A 125 5.34 -9.42 6.17
CA PHE A 125 4.51 -8.26 5.80
C PHE A 125 4.64 -7.96 4.31
N GLY A 126 3.50 -7.87 3.63
CA GLY A 126 3.36 -7.28 2.30
C GLY A 126 2.68 -5.93 2.38
N VAL A 127 2.94 -5.09 1.40
CA VAL A 127 2.25 -3.82 1.20
C VAL A 127 1.65 -3.77 -0.21
N MET A 128 0.44 -3.23 -0.33
CA MET A 128 -0.31 -3.15 -1.58
C MET A 128 -1.14 -1.87 -1.58
N GLY A 129 -1.30 -1.25 -2.73
CA GLY A 129 -2.12 -0.04 -2.83
C GLY A 129 -2.23 0.47 -4.25
N GLU A 130 -3.17 1.37 -4.47
CA GLU A 130 -3.53 1.88 -5.78
C GLU A 130 -3.24 3.38 -5.93
N SER A 131 -2.82 3.85 -7.12
CA SER A 131 -2.67 5.28 -7.45
C SER A 131 -1.79 6.00 -6.41
N ALA A 132 -2.31 7.00 -5.72
CA ALA A 132 -1.67 7.66 -4.58
C ALA A 132 -1.24 6.67 -3.49
N GLY A 133 -2.05 5.63 -3.21
CA GLY A 133 -1.69 4.53 -2.33
C GLY A 133 -0.61 3.61 -2.93
N GLY A 134 -0.58 3.49 -4.26
CA GLY A 134 0.50 2.81 -4.99
C GLY A 134 1.86 3.51 -4.82
N TYR A 135 1.88 4.85 -4.86
CA TYR A 135 3.07 5.63 -4.50
C TYR A 135 3.53 5.34 -3.07
N LEU A 136 2.60 5.39 -2.10
CA LEU A 136 2.92 5.12 -0.70
C LEU A 136 3.37 3.66 -0.48
N THR A 137 2.82 2.71 -1.26
CA THR A 137 3.27 1.31 -1.31
C THR A 137 4.73 1.22 -1.73
N CYS A 138 5.10 1.90 -2.83
CA CYS A 138 6.49 1.95 -3.28
C CYS A 138 7.40 2.59 -2.23
N MET A 139 7.01 3.73 -1.68
CA MET A 139 7.82 4.45 -0.69
C MET A 139 7.99 3.64 0.61
N ALA A 140 6.94 2.98 1.10
CA ALA A 140 7.03 2.13 2.29
C ALA A 140 7.96 0.93 2.10
N ALA A 141 8.04 0.41 0.88
CA ALA A 141 8.91 -0.71 0.54
C ALA A 141 10.37 -0.28 0.28
N LEU A 142 10.60 0.88 -0.29
CA LEU A 142 11.91 1.32 -0.81
C LEU A 142 12.64 2.30 0.12
N ASP A 143 11.90 3.22 0.78
CA ASP A 143 12.54 4.24 1.63
C ASP A 143 12.73 3.73 3.05
N GLN A 144 13.95 3.26 3.32
CA GLN A 144 14.35 2.69 4.61
C GLN A 144 14.99 3.73 5.55
N ASP A 145 14.85 5.02 5.27
CA ASP A 145 15.31 6.09 6.16
C ASP A 145 14.57 5.99 7.51
N SER A 146 15.32 5.71 8.57
CA SER A 146 14.78 5.57 9.93
C SER A 146 14.21 6.88 10.50
N SER A 147 14.57 8.03 9.95
CA SER A 147 13.99 9.33 10.35
C SER A 147 12.51 9.45 9.97
N LEU A 148 12.03 8.59 9.06
CA LEU A 148 10.63 8.48 8.69
C LEU A 148 9.80 7.65 9.68
N ASP A 149 10.44 6.90 10.58
CA ASP A 149 9.76 6.18 11.65
C ASP A 149 9.54 7.13 12.83
N VAL A 150 8.31 7.63 12.97
CA VAL A 150 7.92 8.59 14.01
C VAL A 150 6.71 8.07 14.79
N GLY A 151 6.45 8.64 15.96
CA GLY A 151 5.29 8.29 16.79
C GLY A 151 5.57 7.12 17.74
N GLU A 152 4.64 6.18 17.81
CA GLU A 152 4.69 5.05 18.76
C GLU A 152 5.31 3.78 18.14
N TYR A 153 5.61 2.80 18.98
CA TYR A 153 6.13 1.47 18.60
C TYR A 153 7.43 1.52 17.79
N LEU A 154 8.33 2.43 18.11
CA LEU A 154 9.61 2.61 17.41
C LEU A 154 10.58 1.43 17.58
N GLU A 155 10.35 0.57 18.57
CA GLU A 155 11.08 -0.67 18.77
C GLU A 155 10.74 -1.77 17.73
N TYR A 156 9.65 -1.57 16.95
CA TYR A 156 9.24 -2.47 15.87
C TYR A 156 9.63 -1.92 14.50
N SER A 157 10.02 -2.80 13.60
CA SER A 157 10.37 -2.42 12.23
C SER A 157 9.13 -2.02 11.41
N SER A 158 9.26 -1.04 10.51
CA SER A 158 8.28 -0.73 9.47
C SER A 158 8.59 -1.41 8.11
N ALA A 159 9.67 -2.18 8.01
CA ALA A 159 10.06 -2.84 6.76
C ALA A 159 9.05 -3.90 6.30
N VAL A 160 8.92 -4.09 4.99
CA VAL A 160 8.05 -5.07 4.36
C VAL A 160 8.84 -6.00 3.45
N GLN A 161 8.31 -7.20 3.19
CA GLN A 161 8.99 -8.27 2.46
C GLN A 161 8.45 -8.49 1.05
N ALA A 162 7.38 -7.79 0.64
CA ALA A 162 6.84 -7.81 -0.71
C ALA A 162 5.98 -6.57 -0.95
N ALA A 163 5.95 -6.06 -2.18
CA ALA A 163 5.17 -4.88 -2.55
C ALA A 163 4.38 -5.11 -3.84
N CYS A 164 3.11 -4.69 -3.84
CA CYS A 164 2.23 -4.78 -5.02
C CYS A 164 1.54 -3.44 -5.30
N PRO A 165 2.26 -2.45 -5.88
CA PRO A 165 1.65 -1.19 -6.28
C PRO A 165 0.83 -1.32 -7.55
N TRP A 166 -0.37 -0.71 -7.57
CA TRP A 166 -1.21 -0.58 -8.74
C TRP A 166 -1.09 0.84 -9.29
N TYR A 167 -0.83 0.96 -10.59
CA TYR A 167 -0.71 2.23 -11.33
C TYR A 167 -0.11 3.37 -10.50
N PRO A 168 1.09 3.15 -9.90
CA PRO A 168 1.70 4.13 -9.01
C PRO A 168 2.31 5.30 -9.78
N PRO A 169 2.15 6.55 -9.36
CA PRO A 169 3.07 7.61 -9.74
C PRO A 169 4.43 7.36 -9.09
N THR A 170 5.48 7.23 -9.90
CA THR A 170 6.80 6.76 -9.44
C THR A 170 7.90 7.80 -9.59
N ASP A 171 7.67 8.83 -10.42
CA ASP A 171 8.57 9.94 -10.64
C ASP A 171 7.78 11.25 -10.79
N ALA A 172 7.65 11.98 -9.70
CA ALA A 172 6.94 13.26 -9.68
C ALA A 172 7.66 14.37 -10.48
N SER A 173 8.96 14.23 -10.72
CA SER A 173 9.73 15.20 -11.52
C SER A 173 9.48 15.09 -13.03
N ALA A 174 8.94 13.96 -13.48
CA ALA A 174 8.72 13.62 -14.88
C ALA A 174 7.23 13.45 -15.24
N PHE A 175 6.31 14.01 -14.44
CA PHE A 175 4.91 14.05 -14.85
C PHE A 175 4.73 15.01 -16.03
N PRO A 176 3.88 14.69 -17.02
CA PRO A 176 3.79 15.39 -18.28
C PRO A 176 2.95 16.68 -18.17
N TYR A 177 3.29 17.54 -17.23
CA TYR A 177 2.67 18.87 -17.15
C TYR A 177 3.25 19.79 -18.22
N ASP A 178 2.39 20.43 -18.98
CA ASP A 178 2.69 21.39 -20.04
C ASP A 178 2.66 22.85 -19.57
N ASP A 179 2.21 23.06 -18.34
CA ASP A 179 1.97 24.40 -17.77
C ASP A 179 2.34 24.44 -16.28
N VAL A 180 3.11 25.44 -15.89
CA VAL A 180 3.60 25.62 -14.52
C VAL A 180 2.46 25.90 -13.52
N GLU A 181 1.43 26.64 -13.95
CA GLU A 181 0.29 26.96 -13.07
C GLU A 181 -0.57 25.70 -12.84
N LYS A 182 -0.80 24.91 -13.89
CA LYS A 182 -1.48 23.61 -13.77
C LYS A 182 -0.68 22.65 -12.85
N ALA A 183 0.63 22.58 -13.05
CA ALA A 183 1.50 21.76 -12.19
C ALA A 183 1.44 22.21 -10.73
N ALA A 184 1.36 23.52 -10.45
CA ALA A 184 1.24 24.03 -9.09
C ALA A 184 -0.04 23.55 -8.37
N MET A 185 -1.10 23.32 -9.13
CA MET A 185 -2.40 22.83 -8.61
C MET A 185 -2.52 21.31 -8.62
N SER A 186 -1.52 20.60 -9.11
CA SER A 186 -1.53 19.15 -9.22
C SER A 186 -1.51 18.46 -7.85
N PRO A 187 -2.05 17.24 -7.75
CA PRO A 187 -1.98 16.43 -6.53
C PRO A 187 -0.54 16.20 -6.06
N GLU A 188 0.39 16.01 -7.00
CA GLU A 188 1.81 15.81 -6.72
C GLU A 188 2.42 17.05 -6.06
N SER A 189 2.14 18.25 -6.59
CA SER A 189 2.61 19.50 -6.00
C SER A 189 2.01 19.75 -4.61
N GLN A 190 0.75 19.42 -4.43
CA GLN A 190 0.09 19.53 -3.12
C GLN A 190 0.67 18.53 -2.10
N LEU A 191 0.94 17.29 -2.51
CA LEU A 191 1.63 16.32 -1.67
C LEU A 191 3.02 16.81 -1.29
N MET A 192 3.79 17.29 -2.27
CA MET A 192 5.20 17.71 -2.08
C MET A 192 5.34 19.01 -1.29
N GLY A 193 4.30 19.88 -1.33
CA GLY A 193 4.32 21.22 -0.74
C GLY A 193 5.07 22.25 -1.58
N PHE A 194 5.36 21.95 -2.84
CA PHE A 194 5.99 22.80 -3.83
C PHE A 194 5.60 22.40 -5.25
N ASN A 195 5.80 23.29 -6.21
CA ASN A 195 5.54 22.99 -7.62
C ASN A 195 6.61 22.03 -8.18
N VAL A 196 6.17 20.83 -8.59
CA VAL A 196 7.06 19.74 -9.07
C VAL A 196 7.81 20.09 -10.37
N MET A 197 7.26 20.97 -11.21
CA MET A 197 7.96 21.41 -12.42
C MET A 197 9.13 22.37 -12.12
N THR A 198 9.03 23.18 -11.09
CA THR A 198 10.08 24.16 -10.73
C THR A 198 11.08 23.64 -9.71
N HIS A 199 10.75 22.54 -9.02
CA HIS A 199 11.60 21.90 -8.00
C HIS A 199 11.86 20.43 -8.37
N GLN A 200 12.30 20.19 -9.61
CA GLN A 200 12.45 18.84 -10.16
C GLN A 200 13.40 17.95 -9.35
N LYS A 201 14.47 18.52 -8.80
CA LYS A 201 15.41 17.75 -7.98
C LYS A 201 14.74 17.25 -6.71
N GLU A 202 14.05 18.11 -5.98
CA GLU A 202 13.35 17.78 -4.75
C GLU A 202 12.18 16.82 -5.03
N ALA A 203 11.49 16.97 -6.16
CA ALA A 203 10.46 16.05 -6.61
C ALA A 203 11.04 14.65 -6.90
N TRP A 204 12.18 14.57 -7.58
CA TRP A 204 12.92 13.33 -7.79
C TRP A 204 13.33 12.70 -6.46
N ASP A 205 13.94 13.46 -5.55
CA ASP A 205 14.43 12.96 -4.25
C ASP A 205 13.29 12.36 -3.39
N ARG A 206 12.03 12.73 -3.65
CA ARG A 206 10.81 12.21 -2.99
C ARG A 206 10.03 11.22 -3.86
N SER A 207 10.61 10.72 -4.92
CA SER A 207 9.98 9.78 -5.86
C SER A 207 10.46 8.35 -5.64
N PRO A 208 9.61 7.32 -5.76
CA PRO A 208 9.98 5.93 -5.61
C PRO A 208 11.21 5.49 -6.40
N VAL A 209 11.32 5.91 -7.66
CA VAL A 209 12.45 5.55 -8.54
C VAL A 209 13.81 5.99 -8.00
N SER A 210 13.86 7.06 -7.19
CA SER A 210 15.09 7.55 -6.56
C SER A 210 15.51 6.74 -5.32
N LYS A 211 14.62 5.89 -4.80
CA LYS A 211 14.82 5.11 -3.58
C LYS A 211 15.19 3.65 -3.85
N VAL A 212 15.19 3.25 -5.11
CA VAL A 212 15.53 1.87 -5.49
C VAL A 212 17.00 1.58 -5.17
N THR A 213 17.22 0.44 -4.52
CA THR A 213 18.54 -0.15 -4.26
C THR A 213 18.44 -1.66 -4.45
N ALA A 214 19.57 -2.34 -4.55
CA ALA A 214 19.61 -3.81 -4.64
C ALA A 214 19.00 -4.54 -3.42
N ALA A 215 18.67 -3.81 -2.33
CA ALA A 215 18.01 -4.35 -1.15
C ALA A 215 16.46 -4.24 -1.22
N ALA A 216 15.90 -3.79 -2.33
CA ALA A 216 14.46 -3.69 -2.51
C ALA A 216 13.80 -5.07 -2.37
N PRO A 217 12.65 -5.17 -1.67
CA PRO A 217 11.90 -6.42 -1.64
C PRO A 217 11.33 -6.77 -3.02
N PRO A 218 10.82 -7.99 -3.25
CA PRO A 218 10.08 -8.34 -4.47
C PRO A 218 8.91 -7.41 -4.77
N PHE A 219 8.73 -7.07 -6.06
CA PHE A 219 7.67 -6.20 -6.57
C PHE A 219 6.79 -6.91 -7.60
N LEU A 220 5.46 -6.74 -7.48
CA LEU A 220 4.48 -6.98 -8.54
C LEU A 220 3.81 -5.64 -8.87
N ILE A 221 4.23 -4.98 -9.94
CA ILE A 221 3.66 -3.72 -10.40
C ILE A 221 2.51 -4.05 -11.35
N ILE A 222 1.32 -3.45 -11.15
CA ILE A 222 0.16 -3.68 -12.03
C ILE A 222 -0.27 -2.33 -12.61
N HIS A 223 -0.40 -2.24 -13.95
CA HIS A 223 -0.77 -0.99 -14.61
C HIS A 223 -1.56 -1.23 -15.90
N GLY A 224 -2.53 -0.38 -16.17
CA GLY A 224 -3.27 -0.37 -17.43
C GLY A 224 -2.50 0.35 -18.54
N THR A 225 -2.49 -0.21 -19.75
CA THR A 225 -1.69 0.35 -20.85
C THR A 225 -2.25 1.65 -21.43
N GLU A 226 -3.54 1.95 -21.18
CA GLU A 226 -4.23 3.16 -21.63
C GLU A 226 -4.58 4.11 -20.46
N ASP A 227 -3.80 4.08 -19.37
CA ASP A 227 -4.02 4.97 -18.22
C ASP A 227 -3.77 6.44 -18.59
N HIS A 228 -4.84 7.23 -18.58
CA HIS A 228 -4.85 8.66 -18.91
C HIS A 228 -4.62 9.57 -17.69
N THR A 229 -4.57 9.02 -16.48
CA THR A 229 -4.37 9.77 -15.24
C THR A 229 -2.92 9.67 -14.76
N VAL A 230 -2.41 8.46 -14.62
CA VAL A 230 -1.00 8.19 -14.30
C VAL A 230 -0.41 7.44 -15.49
N PRO A 231 0.45 8.08 -16.29
CA PRO A 231 0.97 7.46 -17.50
C PRO A 231 1.64 6.10 -17.23
N TYR A 232 1.35 5.10 -18.05
CA TYR A 232 1.92 3.75 -17.96
C TYR A 232 3.46 3.75 -17.84
N SER A 233 4.11 4.73 -18.48
CA SER A 233 5.55 4.95 -18.41
C SER A 233 6.09 5.17 -16.99
N GLN A 234 5.25 5.53 -16.03
CA GLN A 234 5.64 5.63 -14.62
C GLN A 234 5.97 4.24 -14.06
N SER A 235 5.16 3.23 -14.37
CA SER A 235 5.46 1.84 -13.97
C SER A 235 6.60 1.23 -14.75
N GLU A 236 6.71 1.51 -16.06
CA GLU A 236 7.88 1.07 -16.84
C GLU A 236 9.19 1.62 -16.26
N LYS A 237 9.18 2.88 -15.84
CA LYS A 237 10.36 3.52 -15.24
C LYS A 237 10.77 2.82 -13.94
N LEU A 238 9.82 2.54 -13.04
CA LEU A 238 10.10 1.83 -11.80
C LEU A 238 10.61 0.41 -12.08
N TYR A 239 9.94 -0.32 -13.00
CA TYR A 239 10.35 -1.65 -13.43
C TYR A 239 11.81 -1.66 -13.93
N ASN A 240 12.15 -0.74 -14.83
CA ASN A 240 13.49 -0.67 -15.43
C ASN A 240 14.59 -0.36 -14.38
N VAL A 241 14.28 0.46 -13.38
CA VAL A 241 15.24 0.77 -12.30
C VAL A 241 15.41 -0.42 -11.37
N LEU A 242 14.32 -1.11 -11.00
CA LEU A 242 14.37 -2.33 -10.19
C LEU A 242 15.11 -3.47 -10.91
N GLU A 243 14.83 -3.68 -12.21
CA GLU A 243 15.50 -4.69 -13.03
C GLU A 243 17.00 -4.41 -13.15
N LYS A 244 17.39 -3.15 -13.33
CA LYS A 244 18.81 -2.73 -13.39
C LYS A 244 19.57 -3.01 -12.09
N GLU A 245 18.90 -2.90 -10.94
CA GLU A 245 19.46 -3.24 -9.62
C GLU A 245 19.33 -4.73 -9.27
N GLU A 246 18.97 -5.55 -10.27
CA GLU A 246 18.79 -7.02 -10.15
C GLU A 246 17.76 -7.42 -9.08
N CYS A 247 16.77 -6.57 -8.84
CA CYS A 247 15.66 -6.86 -7.91
C CYS A 247 14.65 -7.83 -8.54
N ASP A 248 13.95 -8.58 -7.68
CA ASP A 248 12.85 -9.45 -8.08
C ASP A 248 11.61 -8.61 -8.42
N VAL A 249 11.35 -8.37 -9.69
CA VAL A 249 10.27 -7.50 -10.15
C VAL A 249 9.49 -8.12 -11.33
N THR A 250 8.17 -7.98 -11.26
CA THR A 250 7.24 -8.28 -12.35
C THR A 250 6.40 -7.05 -12.65
N LEU A 251 6.26 -6.68 -13.92
CA LEU A 251 5.30 -5.70 -14.40
C LEU A 251 4.15 -6.44 -15.11
N LEU A 252 2.97 -6.45 -14.50
CA LEU A 252 1.73 -6.99 -15.05
C LEU A 252 0.97 -5.86 -15.75
N SER A 253 0.99 -5.88 -17.07
CA SER A 253 0.30 -4.89 -17.91
C SER A 253 -1.11 -5.37 -18.22
N LEU A 254 -2.11 -4.53 -17.96
CA LEU A 254 -3.50 -4.79 -18.33
C LEU A 254 -3.79 -4.06 -19.64
N ASP A 255 -3.86 -4.81 -20.74
CA ASP A 255 -4.01 -4.27 -22.09
C ASP A 255 -5.36 -3.55 -22.26
N GLY A 256 -5.32 -2.28 -22.66
CA GLY A 256 -6.50 -1.43 -22.83
C GLY A 256 -7.14 -0.89 -21.56
N ALA A 257 -6.63 -1.22 -20.37
CA ALA A 257 -7.18 -0.69 -19.13
C ALA A 257 -6.78 0.77 -18.91
N ASP A 258 -7.74 1.59 -18.45
CA ASP A 258 -7.53 2.96 -17.97
C ASP A 258 -7.28 2.98 -16.46
N HIS A 259 -7.09 4.16 -15.87
CA HIS A 259 -6.88 4.36 -14.44
C HIS A 259 -8.06 3.86 -13.61
N ALA A 260 -7.79 3.01 -12.63
CA ALA A 260 -8.81 2.41 -11.75
C ALA A 260 -9.93 1.64 -12.51
N ASP A 261 -9.61 1.08 -13.67
CA ASP A 261 -10.53 0.33 -14.49
C ASP A 261 -11.06 -0.92 -13.78
N LEU A 262 -12.23 -1.39 -14.21
CA LEU A 262 -12.83 -2.63 -13.71
C LEU A 262 -11.97 -3.87 -13.99
N MET A 263 -11.03 -3.80 -14.94
CA MET A 263 -10.09 -4.87 -15.24
C MET A 263 -9.21 -5.23 -14.04
N PHE A 264 -8.87 -4.27 -13.18
CA PHE A 264 -8.09 -4.53 -11.96
C PHE A 264 -8.82 -5.41 -10.94
N PHE A 265 -10.13 -5.54 -11.08
CA PHE A 265 -10.97 -6.28 -10.12
C PHE A 265 -11.38 -7.67 -10.64
N GLN A 266 -10.84 -8.10 -11.79
CA GLN A 266 -11.13 -9.41 -12.38
C GLN A 266 -10.39 -10.53 -11.63
N ASP A 267 -10.93 -11.74 -11.71
CA ASP A 267 -10.42 -12.90 -10.96
C ASP A 267 -8.99 -13.27 -11.38
N GLU A 268 -8.64 -13.08 -12.64
CA GLU A 268 -7.31 -13.35 -13.19
C GLU A 268 -6.25 -12.46 -12.53
N VAL A 269 -6.52 -11.15 -12.39
CA VAL A 269 -5.60 -10.21 -11.74
C VAL A 269 -5.43 -10.55 -10.26
N TRP A 270 -6.53 -10.90 -9.58
CA TRP A 270 -6.46 -11.30 -8.18
C TRP A 270 -5.77 -12.65 -7.98
N ALA A 271 -5.82 -13.56 -8.96
CA ALA A 271 -5.06 -14.81 -8.93
C ALA A 271 -3.56 -14.53 -8.95
N GLU A 272 -3.09 -13.61 -9.82
CA GLU A 272 -1.68 -13.18 -9.86
C GLU A 272 -1.23 -12.54 -8.54
N ILE A 273 -2.05 -11.65 -7.96
CA ILE A 273 -1.75 -11.01 -6.68
C ILE A 273 -1.62 -12.04 -5.55
N VAL A 274 -2.58 -12.97 -5.46
CA VAL A 274 -2.56 -14.04 -4.46
C VAL A 274 -1.35 -14.94 -4.67
N HIS A 275 -1.04 -15.30 -5.92
CA HIS A 275 0.12 -16.13 -6.25
C HIS A 275 1.41 -15.45 -5.82
N PHE A 276 1.60 -14.17 -6.18
CA PHE A 276 2.76 -13.38 -5.81
C PHE A 276 2.98 -13.34 -4.29
N PHE A 277 1.96 -12.92 -3.52
CA PHE A 277 2.12 -12.83 -2.08
C PHE A 277 2.31 -14.20 -1.41
N ARG A 278 1.69 -15.26 -1.93
CA ARG A 278 1.92 -16.62 -1.44
C ARG A 278 3.35 -17.06 -1.69
N GLU A 279 3.88 -16.83 -2.88
CA GLU A 279 5.25 -17.18 -3.22
C GLU A 279 6.27 -16.43 -2.35
N LYS A 280 6.04 -15.13 -2.12
CA LYS A 280 7.01 -14.28 -1.42
C LYS A 280 6.89 -14.34 0.11
N LEU A 281 5.68 -14.54 0.65
CA LEU A 281 5.44 -14.47 2.09
C LEU A 281 5.23 -15.83 2.77
N PHE A 282 4.98 -16.94 2.03
CA PHE A 282 4.85 -18.28 2.61
C PHE A 282 6.11 -19.15 2.46
N ARG A 283 7.20 -18.65 1.89
CA ARG A 283 8.47 -19.39 1.87
C ARG A 283 8.92 -19.67 3.30
N GLU A 284 9.18 -20.93 3.59
CA GLU A 284 9.92 -21.31 4.81
C GLU A 284 11.33 -20.72 4.67
N VAL A 285 11.77 -20.01 5.70
CA VAL A 285 13.13 -19.47 5.79
C VAL A 285 14.09 -20.60 6.13
#